data_8c7f1447729501e7e5ac9683fc49519a
#
_entry.id   8c7f1447729501e7e5ac9683fc49519a
#
_cell.length_a   1.000
_cell.length_b   1.000
_cell.length_c   1.000
_cell.angle_alpha   90.00
_cell.angle_beta   90.00
_cell.angle_gamma   90.00
#
_symmetry.space_group_name_H-M   'P 1'
#
loop_
_entity.id
_entity.type
_entity.pdbx_description
1 polymer ?
#
loop_
_entity_poly.entity_id
_entity_poly.type
_entity_poly.pdbx_seq_one_letter_code
_entity_poly.pdbx_strand_id
1 'polypeptide(L)'
;MYWGSKMARKTILTAAITGNLMTPEISPHLPITPEQIARQALDAAAAGAAIVHLHVRDPETAKGSMRLDLYSELMERIRAENTEVIVNLTTGEGGRFIPSDEDPKIAAAGSTLCAPEKRVAHVEALLPEICTLDFNTMWSGQASVINSPRNLENMAERIYGAGVKPEIEIFDSGDLHMVKDFVARGVLKTPLMVQMVLGVRFGAVANPATMAYLVSQLPEDTEWAAFGIGRMAFPMLAQAYLLGGHVRIGMEDTGHIAKGQHCESNAQLVTKAKGIITDLGGTLASPDEARDILGIA
;
A
#
# COMPACT_ATOMS: atom_id res chain seq x y z
N MET A 1 2.49 30.02 22.96
CA MET A 1 3.92 29.64 22.94
C MET A 1 4.02 28.14 23.13
N TYR A 2 3.90 27.35 22.02
CA TYR A 2 4.13 25.91 22.01
C TYR A 2 4.75 25.49 20.66
N TRP A 3 5.89 26.08 20.35
CA TRP A 3 6.82 25.59 19.34
C TRP A 3 8.12 25.22 20.04
N GLY A 4 8.00 24.28 20.99
CA GLY A 4 9.15 23.68 21.67
C GLY A 4 9.70 22.55 20.82
N SER A 5 10.94 22.70 20.44
CA SER A 5 11.85 21.88 19.66
C SER A 5 11.81 20.36 19.95
N LYS A 6 10.77 19.65 19.52
CA LYS A 6 11.00 18.34 18.92
C LYS A 6 11.37 18.63 17.48
N MET A 7 12.52 18.18 17.00
CA MET A 7 12.83 18.17 15.56
C MET A 7 11.58 17.65 14.87
N ALA A 8 11.06 18.44 13.92
CA ALA A 8 9.81 18.08 13.24
C ALA A 8 10.01 16.67 12.67
N ARG A 9 9.15 15.73 13.10
CA ARG A 9 9.21 14.34 12.67
C ARG A 9 9.13 14.31 11.15
N LYS A 10 10.09 13.66 10.51
CA LYS A 10 10.09 13.52 9.06
C LYS A 10 8.96 12.60 8.61
N THR A 11 8.38 12.92 7.46
CA THR A 11 7.24 12.19 6.91
C THR A 11 7.71 11.22 5.84
N ILE A 12 7.40 9.95 5.99
CA ILE A 12 7.62 8.95 4.94
C ILE A 12 6.60 9.17 3.83
N LEU A 13 7.07 9.21 2.59
CA LEU A 13 6.23 9.24 1.39
C LEU A 13 6.39 7.92 0.65
N THR A 14 5.30 7.17 0.56
CA THR A 14 5.20 5.95 -0.26
C THR A 14 4.61 6.27 -1.63
N ALA A 15 5.25 5.78 -2.69
CA ALA A 15 4.73 5.83 -4.06
C ALA A 15 4.10 4.48 -4.44
N ALA A 16 2.78 4.46 -4.69
CA ALA A 16 2.03 3.27 -5.11
C ALA A 16 1.90 3.25 -6.65
N ILE A 17 2.72 2.43 -7.31
CA ILE A 17 3.08 2.64 -8.72
C ILE A 17 1.97 2.26 -9.71
N THR A 18 1.32 1.10 -9.57
CA THR A 18 0.39 0.62 -10.60
C THR A 18 -0.89 -0.03 -10.07
N GLY A 19 -0.84 -0.73 -8.92
CA GLY A 19 -1.97 -1.47 -8.38
C GLY A 19 -2.51 -2.55 -9.33
N ASN A 20 -3.72 -3.03 -9.06
CA ASN A 20 -4.41 -4.03 -9.88
C ASN A 20 -5.82 -3.62 -10.36
N LEU A 21 -6.38 -2.54 -9.80
CA LEU A 21 -7.73 -2.09 -10.13
C LEU A 21 -7.77 -0.97 -11.18
N MET A 22 -6.71 -0.15 -11.25
CA MET A 22 -6.58 0.87 -12.28
C MET A 22 -6.41 0.20 -13.65
N THR A 23 -6.97 0.79 -14.70
CA THR A 23 -6.85 0.29 -16.07
C THR A 23 -6.29 1.35 -17.01
N PRO A 24 -5.71 0.99 -18.16
CA PRO A 24 -5.21 1.96 -19.13
C PRO A 24 -6.27 2.94 -19.65
N GLU A 25 -7.55 2.52 -19.66
CA GLU A 25 -8.67 3.40 -20.06
C GLU A 25 -8.94 4.50 -19.03
N ILE A 26 -8.67 4.21 -17.74
CA ILE A 26 -8.84 5.17 -16.63
C ILE A 26 -7.57 6.03 -16.47
N SER A 27 -6.39 5.43 -16.66
CA SER A 27 -5.10 6.11 -16.54
C SER A 27 -4.22 5.76 -17.74
N PRO A 28 -4.17 6.62 -18.78
CA PRO A 28 -3.45 6.32 -20.03
C PRO A 28 -1.93 6.12 -19.87
N HIS A 29 -1.36 6.60 -18.79
CA HIS A 29 0.07 6.49 -18.48
C HIS A 29 0.40 5.41 -17.44
N LEU A 30 -0.58 4.52 -17.15
CA LEU A 30 -0.41 3.44 -16.18
C LEU A 30 0.69 2.46 -16.64
N PRO A 31 1.73 2.20 -15.84
CA PRO A 31 2.77 1.24 -16.20
C PRO A 31 2.25 -0.20 -16.08
N ILE A 32 2.56 -1.05 -17.07
CA ILE A 32 2.07 -2.42 -17.17
C ILE A 32 3.22 -3.44 -17.09
N THR A 33 4.28 -3.26 -17.91
CA THR A 33 5.39 -4.23 -17.93
C THR A 33 6.33 -4.03 -16.73
N PRO A 34 7.07 -5.06 -16.30
CA PRO A 34 8.08 -4.93 -15.25
C PRO A 34 9.07 -3.79 -15.52
N GLU A 35 9.47 -3.60 -16.77
CA GLU A 35 10.34 -2.48 -17.18
C GLU A 35 9.67 -1.12 -16.94
N GLN A 36 8.41 -0.94 -17.37
CA GLN A 36 7.67 0.30 -17.14
C GLN A 36 7.45 0.57 -15.67
N ILE A 37 7.10 -0.47 -14.89
CA ILE A 37 6.86 -0.36 -13.44
C ILE A 37 8.16 0.01 -12.72
N ALA A 38 9.28 -0.66 -13.05
CA ALA A 38 10.59 -0.33 -12.49
C ALA A 38 11.00 1.11 -12.80
N ARG A 39 10.85 1.58 -14.05
CA ARG A 39 11.18 2.97 -14.41
C ARG A 39 10.33 3.98 -13.62
N GLN A 40 9.03 3.78 -13.54
CA GLN A 40 8.14 4.63 -12.76
C GLN A 40 8.47 4.61 -11.25
N ALA A 41 8.89 3.48 -10.70
CA ALA A 41 9.33 3.35 -9.31
C ALA A 41 10.62 4.14 -9.05
N LEU A 42 11.61 4.00 -9.93
CA LEU A 42 12.89 4.71 -9.84
C LEU A 42 12.71 6.24 -9.98
N ASP A 43 11.86 6.67 -10.93
CA ASP A 43 11.56 8.08 -11.11
C ASP A 43 10.78 8.67 -9.91
N ALA A 44 9.88 7.89 -9.30
CA ALA A 44 9.18 8.27 -8.08
C ALA A 44 10.13 8.37 -6.88
N ALA A 45 11.09 7.45 -6.74
CA ALA A 45 12.14 7.50 -5.72
C ALA A 45 13.01 8.76 -5.90
N ALA A 46 13.46 9.05 -7.13
CA ALA A 46 14.23 10.26 -7.44
C ALA A 46 13.44 11.56 -7.15
N ALA A 47 12.10 11.54 -7.28
CA ALA A 47 11.23 12.64 -6.93
C ALA A 47 11.05 12.83 -5.42
N GLY A 48 11.39 11.84 -4.59
CA GLY A 48 11.41 11.93 -3.13
C GLY A 48 10.58 10.87 -2.38
N ALA A 49 10.12 9.81 -3.03
CA ALA A 49 9.52 8.67 -2.34
C ALA A 49 10.60 7.83 -1.63
N ALA A 50 10.42 7.56 -0.34
CA ALA A 50 11.30 6.67 0.42
C ALA A 50 10.94 5.20 0.22
N ILE A 51 9.68 4.92 -0.07
CA ILE A 51 9.13 3.58 -0.28
C ILE A 51 8.41 3.55 -1.63
N VAL A 52 8.58 2.44 -2.38
CA VAL A 52 7.80 2.15 -3.57
C VAL A 52 6.95 0.90 -3.33
N HIS A 53 5.63 1.06 -3.42
CA HIS A 53 4.67 -0.04 -3.33
C HIS A 53 4.38 -0.58 -4.72
N LEU A 54 4.54 -1.90 -4.89
CA LEU A 54 4.64 -2.53 -6.19
C LEU A 54 3.67 -3.71 -6.34
N HIS A 55 2.96 -3.69 -7.43
CA HIS A 55 2.27 -4.82 -8.04
C HIS A 55 2.97 -5.19 -9.35
N VAL A 56 2.74 -6.39 -9.85
CA VAL A 56 3.04 -6.75 -11.23
C VAL A 56 1.76 -7.00 -11.99
N ARG A 57 1.81 -6.77 -13.29
CA ARG A 57 0.70 -6.99 -14.20
C ARG A 57 1.10 -7.95 -15.30
N ASP A 58 0.16 -8.72 -15.79
CA ASP A 58 0.36 -9.51 -16.99
C ASP A 58 0.54 -8.57 -18.18
N PRO A 59 1.67 -8.64 -18.91
CA PRO A 59 1.97 -7.70 -19.99
C PRO A 59 1.00 -7.75 -21.18
N GLU A 60 0.33 -8.90 -21.40
CA GLU A 60 -0.60 -9.10 -22.52
C GLU A 60 -2.00 -8.59 -22.19
N THR A 61 -2.45 -8.78 -20.95
CA THR A 61 -3.82 -8.47 -20.53
C THR A 61 -3.95 -7.21 -19.68
N ALA A 62 -2.83 -6.65 -19.23
CA ALA A 62 -2.74 -5.55 -18.28
C ALA A 62 -3.39 -5.81 -16.90
N LYS A 63 -3.84 -7.03 -16.61
CA LYS A 63 -4.45 -7.43 -15.35
C LYS A 63 -3.39 -7.68 -14.28
N GLY A 64 -3.76 -7.51 -13.01
CA GLY A 64 -2.91 -7.90 -11.87
C GLY A 64 -2.46 -9.36 -11.96
N SER A 65 -1.25 -9.65 -11.50
CA SER A 65 -0.62 -10.95 -11.60
C SER A 65 0.11 -11.32 -10.32
N MET A 66 0.24 -12.63 -10.04
CA MET A 66 1.05 -13.18 -8.95
C MET A 66 2.30 -13.92 -9.48
N ARG A 67 2.64 -13.74 -10.76
CA ARG A 67 3.76 -14.44 -11.39
C ARG A 67 5.09 -14.02 -10.77
N LEU A 68 5.82 -15.02 -10.24
CA LEU A 68 7.11 -14.78 -9.58
C LEU A 68 8.17 -14.25 -10.56
N ASP A 69 8.16 -14.71 -11.80
CA ASP A 69 9.11 -14.24 -12.84
C ASP A 69 8.98 -12.74 -13.11
N LEU A 70 7.73 -12.20 -13.11
CA LEU A 70 7.50 -10.77 -13.29
C LEU A 70 7.98 -9.95 -12.06
N TYR A 71 7.76 -10.47 -10.83
CA TYR A 71 8.30 -9.85 -9.63
C TYR A 71 9.83 -9.91 -9.57
N SER A 72 10.44 -11.03 -9.98
CA SER A 72 11.90 -11.17 -10.05
C SER A 72 12.51 -10.15 -11.01
N GLU A 73 11.98 -10.07 -12.23
CA GLU A 73 12.43 -9.09 -13.22
C GLU A 73 12.28 -7.65 -12.70
N LEU A 74 11.15 -7.32 -12.08
CA LEU A 74 10.91 -5.99 -11.50
C LEU A 74 11.94 -5.64 -10.43
N MET A 75 12.19 -6.55 -9.49
CA MET A 75 13.16 -6.38 -8.41
C MET A 75 14.58 -6.22 -8.94
N GLU A 76 15.00 -7.06 -9.88
CA GLU A 76 16.31 -6.99 -10.52
C GLU A 76 16.54 -5.63 -11.19
N ARG A 77 15.56 -5.14 -11.95
CA ARG A 77 15.63 -3.84 -12.63
C ARG A 77 15.76 -2.67 -11.62
N ILE A 78 14.99 -2.68 -10.54
CA ILE A 78 15.06 -1.64 -9.50
C ILE A 78 16.43 -1.70 -8.83
N ARG A 79 16.86 -2.88 -8.36
CA ARG A 79 18.12 -3.01 -7.60
C ARG A 79 19.38 -2.78 -8.43
N ALA A 80 19.29 -2.95 -9.75
CA ALA A 80 20.40 -2.62 -10.65
C ALA A 80 20.71 -1.11 -10.72
N GLU A 81 19.70 -0.23 -10.48
CA GLU A 81 19.85 1.22 -10.56
C GLU A 81 19.78 1.91 -9.19
N ASN A 82 19.04 1.33 -8.23
CA ASN A 82 18.83 1.93 -6.90
C ASN A 82 18.73 0.82 -5.83
N THR A 83 19.68 0.80 -4.91
CA THR A 83 19.71 -0.11 -3.77
C THR A 83 19.17 0.51 -2.48
N GLU A 84 18.88 1.81 -2.47
CA GLU A 84 18.49 2.55 -1.26
C GLU A 84 16.98 2.59 -1.07
N VAL A 85 16.20 2.71 -2.17
CA VAL A 85 14.74 2.79 -2.07
C VAL A 85 14.16 1.53 -1.42
N ILE A 86 13.28 1.71 -0.45
CA ILE A 86 12.59 0.61 0.23
C ILE A 86 11.54 0.03 -0.72
N VAL A 87 11.58 -1.29 -0.91
CA VAL A 87 10.60 -2.00 -1.73
C VAL A 87 9.54 -2.63 -0.85
N ASN A 88 8.29 -2.32 -1.18
CA ASN A 88 7.08 -2.88 -0.59
C ASN A 88 6.32 -3.68 -1.66
N LEU A 89 6.25 -5.00 -1.53
CA LEU A 89 5.49 -5.87 -2.45
C LEU A 89 4.08 -6.15 -1.92
N THR A 90 3.09 -6.10 -2.82
CA THR A 90 1.72 -6.46 -2.45
C THR A 90 1.56 -7.95 -2.17
N THR A 91 0.67 -8.32 -1.24
CA THR A 91 0.11 -9.67 -1.10
C THR A 91 -1.41 -9.69 -1.33
N GLY A 92 -1.98 -8.58 -1.81
CA GLY A 92 -3.42 -8.41 -2.00
C GLY A 92 -4.03 -9.28 -3.10
N GLU A 93 -3.25 -9.67 -4.12
CA GLU A 93 -3.70 -10.66 -5.09
C GLU A 93 -3.94 -12.03 -4.41
N GLY A 94 -4.90 -12.80 -4.96
CA GLY A 94 -5.27 -14.08 -4.39
C GLY A 94 -6.27 -14.00 -3.24
N GLY A 95 -6.85 -12.82 -2.97
CA GLY A 95 -7.90 -12.63 -1.97
C GLY A 95 -9.33 -12.53 -2.51
N ARG A 96 -9.56 -12.60 -3.83
CA ARG A 96 -10.86 -12.28 -4.46
C ARG A 96 -11.67 -13.54 -4.77
N PHE A 97 -12.91 -13.57 -4.27
CA PHE A 97 -13.89 -14.62 -4.54
C PHE A 97 -15.13 -14.01 -5.20
N ILE A 98 -15.51 -14.52 -6.36
CA ILE A 98 -16.74 -14.19 -7.04
C ILE A 98 -17.66 -15.40 -6.88
N PRO A 99 -18.81 -15.28 -6.17
CA PRO A 99 -19.76 -16.37 -6.05
C PRO A 99 -20.36 -16.73 -7.42
N SER A 100 -20.56 -18.01 -7.69
CA SER A 100 -21.37 -18.46 -8.84
C SER A 100 -22.84 -18.15 -8.61
N ASP A 101 -23.55 -17.79 -9.68
CA ASP A 101 -25.00 -17.56 -9.64
C ASP A 101 -25.80 -18.84 -9.37
N GLU A 102 -25.25 -20.01 -9.75
CA GLU A 102 -25.92 -21.31 -9.55
C GLU A 102 -25.75 -21.84 -8.12
N ASP A 103 -24.53 -21.78 -7.58
CA ASP A 103 -24.23 -22.14 -6.20
C ASP A 103 -23.19 -21.17 -5.64
N PRO A 104 -23.58 -20.26 -4.72
CA PRO A 104 -22.70 -19.23 -4.19
C PRO A 104 -21.49 -19.75 -3.39
N LYS A 105 -21.44 -21.05 -3.08
CA LYS A 105 -20.24 -21.70 -2.49
C LYS A 105 -19.15 -21.99 -3.51
N ILE A 106 -19.49 -21.98 -4.79
CA ILE A 106 -18.56 -22.26 -5.90
C ILE A 106 -18.06 -20.94 -6.48
N ALA A 107 -16.76 -20.90 -6.76
CA ALA A 107 -16.13 -19.73 -7.38
C ALA A 107 -16.52 -19.60 -8.86
N ALA A 108 -17.01 -18.44 -9.26
CA ALA A 108 -17.18 -18.08 -10.66
C ALA A 108 -15.84 -17.70 -11.31
N ALA A 109 -15.84 -17.62 -12.65
CA ALA A 109 -14.68 -17.15 -13.43
C ALA A 109 -14.23 -15.76 -12.99
N GLY A 110 -12.92 -15.56 -12.87
CA GLY A 110 -12.31 -14.32 -12.36
C GLY A 110 -12.05 -14.32 -10.85
N SER A 111 -12.45 -15.37 -10.12
CA SER A 111 -12.02 -15.57 -8.74
C SER A 111 -10.52 -15.88 -8.70
N THR A 112 -9.78 -15.21 -7.79
CA THR A 112 -8.34 -15.44 -7.58
C THR A 112 -8.04 -15.96 -6.17
N LEU A 113 -9.06 -16.16 -5.31
CA LEU A 113 -8.88 -16.62 -3.94
C LEU A 113 -8.05 -17.92 -3.91
N CYS A 114 -6.95 -17.88 -3.21
CA CYS A 114 -6.01 -18.99 -3.09
C CYS A 114 -5.47 -19.14 -1.67
N ALA A 115 -4.72 -20.22 -1.47
CA ALA A 115 -4.09 -20.51 -0.18
C ALA A 115 -3.07 -19.42 0.22
N PRO A 116 -2.91 -19.11 1.52
CA PRO A 116 -2.01 -18.06 2.00
C PRO A 116 -0.55 -18.25 1.55
N GLU A 117 -0.07 -19.50 1.45
CA GLU A 117 1.27 -19.83 0.98
C GLU A 117 1.53 -19.32 -0.44
N LYS A 118 0.52 -19.37 -1.32
CA LYS A 118 0.63 -18.85 -2.68
C LYS A 118 0.67 -17.32 -2.70
N ARG A 119 -0.05 -16.68 -1.79
CA ARG A 119 -0.12 -15.21 -1.71
C ARG A 119 1.19 -14.58 -1.28
N VAL A 120 2.01 -15.28 -0.48
CA VAL A 120 3.30 -14.78 0.04
C VAL A 120 4.51 -15.41 -0.64
N ALA A 121 4.34 -16.33 -1.60
CA ALA A 121 5.44 -17.07 -2.23
C ALA A 121 6.51 -16.15 -2.84
N HIS A 122 6.12 -15.05 -3.47
CA HIS A 122 7.06 -14.07 -4.04
C HIS A 122 7.77 -13.25 -2.94
N VAL A 123 7.15 -13.02 -1.80
CA VAL A 123 7.77 -12.37 -0.64
C VAL A 123 8.87 -13.26 -0.06
N GLU A 124 8.58 -14.56 0.15
CA GLU A 124 9.55 -15.54 0.63
C GLU A 124 10.73 -15.75 -0.32
N ALA A 125 10.46 -15.65 -1.65
CA ALA A 125 11.50 -15.85 -2.67
C ALA A 125 12.38 -14.61 -2.88
N LEU A 126 11.84 -13.39 -2.77
CA LEU A 126 12.51 -12.16 -3.17
C LEU A 126 12.95 -11.28 -2.00
N LEU A 127 12.45 -11.57 -0.80
CA LEU A 127 12.85 -10.92 0.46
C LEU A 127 12.84 -9.38 0.37
N PRO A 128 11.70 -8.74 0.01
CA PRO A 128 11.59 -7.29 0.08
C PRO A 128 11.69 -6.83 1.54
N GLU A 129 11.94 -5.56 1.78
CA GLU A 129 11.97 -5.02 3.15
C GLU A 129 10.58 -4.97 3.77
N ILE A 130 9.56 -4.69 2.95
CA ILE A 130 8.15 -4.59 3.36
C ILE A 130 7.28 -5.37 2.38
N CYS A 131 6.18 -5.91 2.88
CA CYS A 131 5.06 -6.35 2.03
C CYS A 131 3.73 -5.99 2.68
N THR A 132 2.68 -5.76 1.87
CA THR A 132 1.35 -5.50 2.44
C THR A 132 0.72 -6.77 3.01
N LEU A 133 -0.14 -6.58 3.99
CA LEU A 133 -0.98 -7.61 4.60
C LEU A 133 -2.37 -7.00 4.85
N ASP A 134 -3.32 -7.29 3.95
CA ASP A 134 -4.65 -6.71 3.96
C ASP A 134 -5.53 -7.37 5.01
N PHE A 135 -6.07 -6.59 5.95
CA PHE A 135 -6.90 -7.11 7.05
C PHE A 135 -8.40 -7.11 6.73
N ASN A 136 -8.79 -6.55 5.59
CA ASN A 136 -10.19 -6.43 5.22
C ASN A 136 -10.83 -7.73 4.72
N THR A 137 -12.09 -7.94 5.06
CA THR A 137 -12.99 -8.84 4.33
C THR A 137 -14.20 -8.02 3.91
N MET A 138 -14.31 -7.69 2.63
CA MET A 138 -15.30 -6.75 2.12
C MET A 138 -15.62 -6.97 0.64
N TRP A 139 -16.71 -6.37 0.16
CA TRP A 139 -17.03 -6.34 -1.26
C TRP A 139 -16.11 -5.37 -2.02
N SER A 140 -15.64 -5.83 -3.19
CA SER A 140 -14.92 -5.03 -4.18
C SER A 140 -15.45 -5.35 -5.58
N GLY A 141 -16.32 -4.49 -6.11
CA GLY A 141 -17.08 -4.77 -7.33
C GLY A 141 -18.04 -5.93 -7.14
N GLN A 142 -17.93 -6.98 -7.94
CA GLN A 142 -18.69 -8.22 -7.84
C GLN A 142 -18.00 -9.28 -6.97
N ALA A 143 -16.75 -9.07 -6.60
CA ALA A 143 -16.00 -9.99 -5.77
C ALA A 143 -16.09 -9.63 -4.29
N SER A 144 -16.06 -10.64 -3.42
CA SER A 144 -15.68 -10.47 -2.02
C SER A 144 -14.15 -10.62 -1.91
N VAL A 145 -13.49 -9.67 -1.28
CA VAL A 145 -12.10 -9.85 -0.80
C VAL A 145 -12.21 -10.59 0.53
N ILE A 146 -11.46 -11.68 0.68
CA ILE A 146 -11.55 -12.56 1.86
C ILE A 146 -10.16 -12.71 2.49
N ASN A 147 -10.02 -12.16 3.70
CA ASN A 147 -8.84 -12.29 4.54
C ASN A 147 -9.27 -12.86 5.91
N SER A 148 -9.40 -14.19 5.97
CA SER A 148 -9.77 -14.84 7.22
C SER A 148 -8.67 -14.74 8.28
N PRO A 149 -8.99 -14.65 9.59
CA PRO A 149 -7.99 -14.59 10.65
C PRO A 149 -6.93 -15.69 10.53
N ARG A 150 -7.33 -16.92 10.28
CA ARG A 150 -6.39 -18.06 10.11
C ARG A 150 -5.43 -17.86 8.93
N ASN A 151 -5.92 -17.33 7.81
CA ASN A 151 -5.06 -17.08 6.64
C ASN A 151 -4.08 -15.94 6.93
N LEU A 152 -4.53 -14.88 7.59
CA LEU A 152 -3.68 -13.77 7.99
C LEU A 152 -2.62 -14.19 9.01
N GLU A 153 -2.95 -15.06 9.98
CA GLU A 153 -1.97 -15.65 10.91
C GLU A 153 -0.87 -16.41 10.16
N ASN A 154 -1.27 -17.28 9.21
CA ASN A 154 -0.31 -18.03 8.39
C ASN A 154 0.56 -17.10 7.54
N MET A 155 -0.05 -16.10 6.89
CA MET A 155 0.72 -15.13 6.09
C MET A 155 1.68 -14.32 6.96
N ALA A 156 1.24 -13.83 8.13
CA ALA A 156 2.09 -13.08 9.05
C ALA A 156 3.29 -13.91 9.54
N GLU A 157 3.06 -15.18 9.92
CA GLU A 157 4.14 -16.08 10.33
C GLU A 157 5.19 -16.24 9.23
N ARG A 158 4.77 -16.46 7.98
CA ARG A 158 5.66 -16.60 6.83
C ARG A 158 6.41 -15.32 6.50
N ILE A 159 5.73 -14.17 6.50
CA ILE A 159 6.33 -12.86 6.26
C ILE A 159 7.43 -12.58 7.29
N TYR A 160 7.13 -12.75 8.59
CA TYR A 160 8.13 -12.59 9.63
C TYR A 160 9.24 -13.66 9.56
N GLY A 161 8.92 -14.89 9.16
CA GLY A 161 9.89 -15.97 8.94
C GLY A 161 10.88 -15.64 7.82
N ALA A 162 10.46 -14.87 6.82
CA ALA A 162 11.29 -14.35 5.74
C ALA A 162 12.11 -13.09 6.14
N GLY A 163 11.95 -12.57 7.36
CA GLY A 163 12.59 -11.33 7.81
C GLY A 163 11.98 -10.06 7.24
N VAL A 164 10.77 -10.15 6.68
CA VAL A 164 10.06 -9.04 6.03
C VAL A 164 9.12 -8.36 7.02
N LYS A 165 8.97 -7.03 6.93
CA LYS A 165 8.02 -6.28 7.76
C LYS A 165 6.65 -6.21 7.07
N PRO A 166 5.55 -6.65 7.72
CA PRO A 166 4.22 -6.46 7.16
C PRO A 166 3.77 -5.00 7.32
N GLU A 167 3.30 -4.39 6.23
CA GLU A 167 2.46 -3.20 6.23
C GLU A 167 1.01 -3.64 6.30
N ILE A 168 0.34 -3.31 7.38
CA ILE A 168 -1.03 -3.75 7.67
C ILE A 168 -2.00 -2.79 7.01
N GLU A 169 -2.69 -3.23 5.95
CA GLU A 169 -3.72 -2.42 5.30
C GLU A 169 -5.09 -2.62 5.97
N ILE A 170 -5.68 -1.51 6.42
CA ILE A 170 -7.02 -1.48 7.00
C ILE A 170 -7.95 -0.64 6.14
N PHE A 171 -9.17 -1.10 5.97
CA PHE A 171 -10.22 -0.48 5.14
C PHE A 171 -11.43 -0.05 5.95
N ASP A 172 -11.50 -0.44 7.22
CA ASP A 172 -12.60 -0.15 8.14
C ASP A 172 -12.10 -0.23 9.59
N SER A 173 -12.90 0.31 10.52
CA SER A 173 -12.60 0.23 11.95
C SER A 173 -12.68 -1.20 12.52
N GLY A 174 -13.46 -2.08 11.88
CA GLY A 174 -13.51 -3.49 12.23
C GLY A 174 -12.17 -4.20 12.06
N ASP A 175 -11.41 -3.83 11.04
CA ASP A 175 -10.07 -4.39 10.79
C ASP A 175 -9.12 -4.07 11.95
N LEU A 176 -9.21 -2.86 12.55
CA LEU A 176 -8.41 -2.48 13.72
C LEU A 176 -8.70 -3.34 14.96
N HIS A 177 -9.91 -3.84 15.12
CA HIS A 177 -10.21 -4.79 16.20
C HIS A 177 -9.42 -6.09 16.01
N MET A 178 -9.33 -6.59 14.79
CA MET A 178 -8.54 -7.78 14.47
C MET A 178 -7.03 -7.51 14.62
N VAL A 179 -6.55 -6.33 14.22
CA VAL A 179 -5.15 -5.92 14.47
C VAL A 179 -4.82 -5.94 15.95
N LYS A 180 -5.69 -5.35 16.81
CA LYS A 180 -5.49 -5.36 18.28
C LYS A 180 -5.47 -6.78 18.87
N ASP A 181 -6.36 -7.65 18.42
CA ASP A 181 -6.38 -9.06 18.82
C ASP A 181 -5.08 -9.77 18.43
N PHE A 182 -4.60 -9.54 17.21
CA PHE A 182 -3.36 -10.15 16.72
C PHE A 182 -2.13 -9.64 17.47
N VAL A 183 -2.07 -8.38 17.84
CA VAL A 183 -1.03 -7.83 18.72
C VAL A 183 -1.09 -8.49 20.10
N ALA A 184 -2.28 -8.54 20.70
CA ALA A 184 -2.46 -9.14 22.03
C ALA A 184 -2.07 -10.62 22.09
N ARG A 185 -2.25 -11.35 20.99
CA ARG A 185 -1.86 -12.77 20.84
C ARG A 185 -0.42 -12.97 20.38
N GLY A 186 0.33 -11.90 20.10
CA GLY A 186 1.71 -11.97 19.64
C GLY A 186 1.86 -12.42 18.16
N VAL A 187 0.79 -12.40 17.38
CA VAL A 187 0.82 -12.68 15.94
C VAL A 187 1.47 -11.51 15.18
N LEU A 188 1.13 -10.28 15.55
CA LEU A 188 1.77 -9.07 15.03
C LEU A 188 2.79 -8.53 16.03
N LYS A 189 3.93 -8.07 15.51
CA LYS A 189 5.06 -7.53 16.30
C LYS A 189 5.10 -6.00 16.18
N THR A 190 5.29 -5.30 17.29
CA THR A 190 5.49 -3.85 17.32
C THR A 190 6.97 -3.49 17.07
N PRO A 191 7.29 -2.29 16.57
CA PRO A 191 6.35 -1.26 16.14
C PRO A 191 5.54 -1.70 14.91
N LEU A 192 4.22 -1.43 14.92
CA LEU A 192 3.37 -1.74 13.76
C LEU A 192 3.61 -0.73 12.64
N MET A 193 3.38 -1.16 11.41
CA MET A 193 3.21 -0.27 10.25
C MET A 193 1.79 -0.46 9.73
N VAL A 194 0.93 0.57 9.87
CA VAL A 194 -0.48 0.53 9.47
C VAL A 194 -0.75 1.50 8.34
N GLN A 195 -1.37 1.02 7.27
CA GLN A 195 -1.82 1.81 6.14
C GLN A 195 -3.35 1.88 6.13
N MET A 196 -3.91 3.10 6.29
CA MET A 196 -5.36 3.33 6.22
C MET A 196 -5.78 3.59 4.78
N VAL A 197 -6.62 2.73 4.22
CA VAL A 197 -7.16 2.83 2.86
C VAL A 197 -8.54 3.46 2.91
N LEU A 198 -8.68 4.70 2.40
CA LEU A 198 -9.92 5.46 2.51
C LEU A 198 -10.56 5.71 1.13
N GLY A 199 -11.87 5.56 1.07
CA GLY A 199 -12.65 5.88 -0.13
C GLY A 199 -12.81 4.74 -1.12
N VAL A 200 -12.36 3.53 -0.79
CA VAL A 200 -12.76 2.33 -1.51
C VAL A 200 -14.25 2.11 -1.30
N ARG A 201 -14.98 1.74 -2.36
CA ARG A 201 -16.42 1.49 -2.27
C ARG A 201 -16.71 0.42 -1.21
N PHE A 202 -17.59 0.72 -0.28
CA PHE A 202 -18.00 -0.10 0.86
C PHE A 202 -16.96 -0.21 2.02
N GLY A 203 -15.81 0.44 1.93
CA GLY A 203 -14.88 0.64 3.02
C GLY A 203 -15.07 2.00 3.72
N ALA A 204 -14.11 2.37 4.54
CA ALA A 204 -14.11 3.64 5.27
C ALA A 204 -14.13 4.84 4.33
N VAL A 205 -14.98 5.83 4.63
CA VAL A 205 -15.17 7.01 3.78
C VAL A 205 -13.95 7.93 3.87
N ALA A 206 -13.47 8.43 2.71
CA ALA A 206 -12.36 9.38 2.65
C ALA A 206 -12.80 10.78 3.07
N ASN A 207 -12.74 11.07 4.37
CA ASN A 207 -12.95 12.39 4.95
C ASN A 207 -12.14 12.58 6.25
N PRO A 208 -11.92 13.84 6.71
CA PRO A 208 -11.13 14.11 7.90
C PRO A 208 -11.65 13.46 9.19
N ALA A 209 -12.97 13.40 9.38
CA ALA A 209 -13.56 12.83 10.59
C ALA A 209 -13.32 11.32 10.69
N THR A 210 -13.48 10.60 9.59
CA THR A 210 -13.19 9.15 9.53
C THR A 210 -11.71 8.88 9.81
N MET A 211 -10.80 9.63 9.20
CA MET A 211 -9.37 9.47 9.44
C MET A 211 -9.03 9.73 10.91
N ALA A 212 -9.51 10.83 11.49
CA ALA A 212 -9.28 11.15 12.89
C ALA A 212 -9.82 10.08 13.85
N TYR A 213 -10.99 9.52 13.54
CA TYR A 213 -11.55 8.39 14.27
C TYR A 213 -10.65 7.15 14.20
N LEU A 214 -10.22 6.75 13.01
CA LEU A 214 -9.35 5.58 12.84
C LEU A 214 -8.01 5.77 13.56
N VAL A 215 -7.40 6.96 13.47
CA VAL A 215 -6.18 7.31 14.21
C VAL A 215 -6.37 7.15 15.71
N SER A 216 -7.52 7.56 16.25
CA SER A 216 -7.84 7.41 17.70
C SER A 216 -7.97 5.96 18.14
N GLN A 217 -8.13 5.02 17.20
CA GLN A 217 -8.29 3.59 17.45
C GLN A 217 -7.00 2.78 17.25
N LEU A 218 -5.91 3.39 16.77
CA LEU A 218 -4.65 2.68 16.58
C LEU A 218 -4.11 2.09 17.88
N PRO A 219 -3.49 0.91 17.84
CA PRO A 219 -2.69 0.39 18.95
C PRO A 219 -1.54 1.35 19.29
N GLU A 220 -1.02 1.26 20.51
CA GLU A 220 0.24 1.90 20.88
C GLU A 220 1.39 1.37 20.01
N ASP A 221 2.48 2.15 19.90
CA ASP A 221 3.67 1.81 19.12
C ASP A 221 3.34 1.48 17.65
N THR A 222 2.54 2.35 17.03
CA THR A 222 2.13 2.24 15.62
C THR A 222 2.65 3.40 14.80
N GLU A 223 3.45 3.10 13.80
CA GLU A 223 3.71 3.97 12.68
C GLU A 223 2.57 3.81 11.66
N TRP A 224 2.00 4.92 11.23
CA TRP A 224 0.83 4.85 10.35
C TRP A 224 0.90 5.83 9.19
N ALA A 225 0.33 5.41 8.09
CA ALA A 225 0.09 6.23 6.91
C ALA A 225 -1.39 6.15 6.52
N ALA A 226 -1.85 7.12 5.73
CA ALA A 226 -3.18 7.08 5.16
C ALA A 226 -3.21 7.71 3.77
N PHE A 227 -4.12 7.21 2.94
CA PHE A 227 -4.39 7.77 1.63
C PHE A 227 -5.88 7.72 1.28
N GLY A 228 -6.27 8.46 0.26
CA GLY A 228 -7.63 8.46 -0.26
C GLY A 228 -7.63 8.08 -1.74
N ILE A 229 -8.67 7.37 -2.18
CA ILE A 229 -8.81 6.95 -3.58
C ILE A 229 -9.36 8.11 -4.45
N GLY A 230 -8.83 8.20 -5.68
CA GLY A 230 -9.30 9.10 -6.73
C GLY A 230 -9.16 10.57 -6.36
N ARG A 231 -10.28 11.33 -6.42
CA ARG A 231 -10.29 12.76 -6.11
C ARG A 231 -9.88 13.11 -4.67
N MET A 232 -9.90 12.13 -3.77
CA MET A 232 -9.54 12.33 -2.38
C MET A 232 -8.05 12.04 -2.08
N ALA A 233 -7.26 11.67 -3.08
CA ALA A 233 -5.84 11.35 -2.89
C ALA A 233 -5.05 12.49 -2.23
N PHE A 234 -4.99 13.66 -2.83
CA PHE A 234 -4.27 14.81 -2.27
C PHE A 234 -4.93 15.41 -1.01
N PRO A 235 -6.28 15.55 -0.92
CA PRO A 235 -6.91 15.97 0.33
C PRO A 235 -6.60 15.07 1.53
N MET A 236 -6.64 13.74 1.37
CA MET A 236 -6.34 12.81 2.45
C MET A 236 -4.85 12.72 2.75
N LEU A 237 -3.97 12.89 1.75
CA LEU A 237 -2.53 13.02 1.96
C LEU A 237 -2.21 14.21 2.87
N ALA A 238 -2.75 15.38 2.59
CA ALA A 238 -2.57 16.57 3.43
C ALA A 238 -3.13 16.35 4.84
N GLN A 239 -4.31 15.70 4.95
CA GLN A 239 -4.93 15.39 6.24
C GLN A 239 -4.09 14.39 7.05
N ALA A 240 -3.53 13.35 6.42
CA ALA A 240 -2.65 12.39 7.09
C ALA A 240 -1.42 13.08 7.68
N TYR A 241 -0.76 13.93 6.89
CA TYR A 241 0.35 14.74 7.37
C TYR A 241 -0.03 15.64 8.56
N LEU A 242 -1.16 16.36 8.48
CA LEU A 242 -1.63 17.25 9.55
C LEU A 242 -1.97 16.51 10.85
N LEU A 243 -2.37 15.25 10.75
CA LEU A 243 -2.61 14.40 11.94
C LEU A 243 -1.33 13.68 12.43
N GLY A 244 -0.17 13.96 11.82
CA GLY A 244 1.12 13.40 12.23
C GLY A 244 1.43 12.02 11.66
N GLY A 245 0.70 11.58 10.63
CA GLY A 245 0.93 10.33 9.91
C GLY A 245 1.89 10.49 8.74
N HIS A 246 2.28 9.35 8.19
CA HIS A 246 2.96 9.23 6.91
C HIS A 246 1.95 9.28 5.77
N VAL A 247 2.44 9.36 4.52
CA VAL A 247 1.59 9.62 3.37
C VAL A 247 1.89 8.67 2.21
N ARG A 248 0.86 8.41 1.40
CA ARG A 248 0.97 7.61 0.19
C ARG A 248 0.28 8.33 -0.98
N ILE A 249 0.86 8.18 -2.17
CA ILE A 249 0.32 8.67 -3.45
C ILE A 249 0.81 7.80 -4.59
N GLY A 250 0.05 7.67 -5.66
CA GLY A 250 0.49 6.98 -6.87
C GLY A 250 -0.63 6.70 -7.86
N MET A 251 -0.27 6.19 -9.03
CA MET A 251 -1.24 5.83 -10.07
C MET A 251 -2.15 4.67 -9.67
N GLU A 252 -1.77 3.90 -8.68
CA GLU A 252 -2.64 2.90 -8.06
C GLU A 252 -3.87 3.55 -7.43
N ASP A 253 -3.68 4.72 -6.80
CA ASP A 253 -4.69 5.38 -5.97
C ASP A 253 -5.44 6.47 -6.74
N THR A 254 -4.79 7.11 -7.71
CA THR A 254 -5.39 8.15 -8.55
C THR A 254 -4.72 8.27 -9.92
N GLY A 255 -5.52 8.34 -10.98
CA GLY A 255 -5.04 8.64 -12.35
C GLY A 255 -4.99 10.15 -12.66
N HIS A 256 -5.16 11.04 -11.66
CA HIS A 256 -5.29 12.47 -11.91
C HIS A 256 -4.37 13.30 -11.03
N ILE A 257 -3.69 14.29 -11.66
CA ILE A 257 -2.90 15.29 -10.96
C ILE A 257 -3.76 16.48 -10.47
N ALA A 258 -4.86 16.73 -11.14
CA ALA A 258 -5.85 17.76 -10.81
C ALA A 258 -7.21 17.39 -11.42
N LYS A 259 -8.27 18.12 -11.06
CA LYS A 259 -9.61 17.90 -11.61
C LYS A 259 -9.60 17.96 -13.15
N GLY A 260 -9.95 16.85 -13.81
CA GLY A 260 -10.01 16.72 -15.26
C GLY A 260 -8.65 16.64 -15.97
N GLN A 261 -7.55 16.50 -15.23
CA GLN A 261 -6.21 16.39 -15.77
C GLN A 261 -5.58 15.07 -15.33
N HIS A 262 -5.31 14.16 -16.25
CA HIS A 262 -4.57 12.94 -15.97
C HIS A 262 -3.14 13.24 -15.50
N CYS A 263 -2.61 12.42 -14.63
CA CYS A 263 -1.19 12.44 -14.32
C CYS A 263 -0.39 11.77 -15.45
N GLU A 264 0.81 12.24 -15.69
CA GLU A 264 1.71 11.72 -16.72
C GLU A 264 2.67 10.65 -16.17
N SER A 265 2.97 10.71 -14.87
CA SER A 265 3.88 9.79 -14.20
C SER A 265 3.64 9.73 -12.68
N ASN A 266 4.12 8.67 -12.04
CA ASN A 266 4.18 8.59 -10.58
C ASN A 266 5.11 9.67 -10.00
N ALA A 267 6.21 10.00 -10.67
CA ALA A 267 7.10 11.09 -10.26
C ALA A 267 6.39 12.44 -10.19
N GLN A 268 5.46 12.73 -11.11
CA GLN A 268 4.65 13.95 -11.09
C GLN A 268 3.74 14.00 -9.86
N LEU A 269 3.10 12.88 -9.50
CA LEU A 269 2.26 12.75 -8.29
C LEU A 269 3.09 12.94 -7.02
N VAL A 270 4.26 12.28 -6.94
CA VAL A 270 5.21 12.40 -5.82
C VAL A 270 5.72 13.83 -5.68
N THR A 271 6.08 14.49 -6.78
CA THR A 271 6.55 15.89 -6.76
C THR A 271 5.49 16.83 -6.18
N LYS A 272 4.21 16.66 -6.58
CA LYS A 272 3.11 17.44 -6.02
C LYS A 272 2.87 17.12 -4.55
N ALA A 273 2.92 15.87 -4.15
CA ALA A 273 2.79 15.46 -2.75
C ALA A 273 3.89 16.07 -1.89
N LYS A 274 5.15 15.99 -2.34
CA LYS A 274 6.29 16.67 -1.70
C LYS A 274 6.07 18.16 -1.55
N GLY A 275 5.58 18.84 -2.61
CA GLY A 275 5.25 20.26 -2.56
C GLY A 275 4.22 20.57 -1.46
N ILE A 276 3.13 19.81 -1.38
CA ILE A 276 2.09 19.98 -0.34
C ILE A 276 2.70 19.85 1.06
N ILE A 277 3.50 18.82 1.32
CA ILE A 277 4.14 18.60 2.62
C ILE A 277 5.10 19.74 2.96
N THR A 278 5.91 20.18 2.00
CA THR A 278 6.88 21.28 2.18
C THR A 278 6.19 22.63 2.43
N ASP A 279 5.13 22.93 1.70
CA ASP A 279 4.33 24.17 1.86
C ASP A 279 3.63 24.23 3.23
N LEU A 280 3.33 23.05 3.81
CA LEU A 280 2.84 22.94 5.18
C LEU A 280 3.96 22.92 6.25
N GLY A 281 5.23 23.12 5.85
CA GLY A 281 6.38 23.18 6.74
C GLY A 281 7.01 21.82 7.08
N GLY A 282 6.60 20.75 6.39
CA GLY A 282 7.14 19.40 6.61
C GLY A 282 8.40 19.09 5.82
N THR A 283 9.04 17.98 6.19
CA THR A 283 10.22 17.42 5.52
C THR A 283 10.00 15.93 5.29
N LEU A 284 10.34 15.45 4.09
CA LEU A 284 10.29 14.03 3.79
C LEU A 284 11.47 13.28 4.42
N ALA A 285 11.21 12.04 4.83
CA ALA A 285 12.25 11.10 5.24
C ALA A 285 12.99 10.56 4.02
N SER A 286 14.31 10.39 4.15
CA SER A 286 15.09 9.54 3.23
C SER A 286 14.75 8.06 3.43
N PRO A 287 15.16 7.17 2.52
CA PRO A 287 14.98 5.73 2.74
C PRO A 287 15.59 5.23 4.05
N ASP A 288 16.81 5.67 4.41
CA ASP A 288 17.46 5.27 5.67
C ASP A 288 16.68 5.77 6.90
N GLU A 289 16.24 7.02 6.87
CA GLU A 289 15.41 7.58 7.94
C GLU A 289 14.05 6.87 8.03
N ALA A 290 13.51 6.40 6.91
CA ALA A 290 12.29 5.60 6.91
C ALA A 290 12.54 4.21 7.53
N ARG A 291 13.70 3.58 7.29
CA ARG A 291 14.09 2.34 7.98
C ARG A 291 14.17 2.53 9.49
N ASP A 292 14.83 3.59 9.94
CA ASP A 292 14.94 3.92 11.37
C ASP A 292 13.56 4.12 11.99
N ILE A 293 12.68 4.90 11.35
CA ILE A 293 11.31 5.16 11.81
C ILE A 293 10.50 3.85 11.91
N LEU A 294 10.61 2.99 10.91
CA LEU A 294 9.82 1.76 10.82
C LEU A 294 10.45 0.58 11.58
N GLY A 295 11.67 0.73 12.10
CA GLY A 295 12.40 -0.35 12.75
C GLY A 295 12.71 -1.52 11.81
N ILE A 296 13.11 -1.20 10.57
CA ILE A 296 13.57 -2.17 9.57
C ILE A 296 15.10 -2.20 9.63
N ALA A 297 15.68 -3.40 9.76
CA ALA A 297 17.13 -3.59 9.84
C ALA A 297 17.77 -3.61 8.45
#